data_72185466fc348a838ff668f797d9e947
#
_entry.id   72185466fc348a838ff668f797d9e947
#
_cell.length_a   1.000
_cell.length_b   1.000
_cell.length_c   1.000
_cell.angle_alpha   90.00
_cell.angle_beta   90.00
_cell.angle_gamma   90.00
#
_symmetry.space_group_name_H-M   'P 1'
#
loop_
_entity.id
_entity.type
_entity.pdbx_description
1 polymer ?
#
loop_
_entity_poly.entity_id
_entity_poly.type
_entity_poly.pdbx_seq_one_letter_code
_entity_poly.pdbx_strand_id
1 'polypeptide(L)'
;ADGPALVRLQVKGDNLVRVTATPETRFADRKSLIIVPSESKPEFTVASTDSTVSVVTSSVTASVRFRDGAVSFADKDGSTILGGNTMSFTPITVEGRHEYSSLFTFDSPQDEAFYGLGQHQSLEFNHKCGNEELFQYNTKVSIPFVVSNRGYGVLVDNYSLSRWGNPKPYMQLNQAFRLYGKDGSESGLTATYTPATGDPLVRQEDSLYYENEWVIPNLPKMPLKGADVTYEGFIEAPQDADYHFILYYAGFQSVSIDGKEVVSERWRPAWNPNSYKFTVSLKKGEKTPIKVSWRPDGDVSYIGLRVAEPMTEAEQSRFSFWSEMSPELDYYYIAGNSMDEVISGYRTLTGKAQVMPKWALGFWQSRERYSTQEDLVGTLAELRRRTIPVDNIVQDWQYWKDDQWGSHEFDETRYPDPEKMLDDVHAMHGRFMISVWPKFYVNTDHYQELKKAGYVYPLAEKDSLKDWLGHMESFYDAYSEGGRKMFWKQMDESLYSKYGRKID
;
A
#
# COMPACT_ATOMS: atom_id res chain seq x y z
N ALA A 1 -20.74 -13.20 -12.42
CA ALA A 1 -19.65 -12.46 -13.05
C ALA A 1 -19.55 -12.89 -14.50
N ASP A 2 -19.60 -11.94 -15.40
CA ASP A 2 -19.59 -12.19 -16.84
C ASP A 2 -18.16 -12.01 -17.37
N GLY A 3 -17.84 -12.72 -18.47
CA GLY A 3 -16.58 -12.53 -19.19
C GLY A 3 -16.59 -11.22 -20.00
N PRO A 4 -15.46 -10.85 -20.64
CA PRO A 4 -15.39 -9.66 -21.47
C PRO A 4 -16.23 -9.82 -22.75
N ALA A 5 -16.96 -8.75 -23.13
CA ALA A 5 -17.56 -8.62 -24.46
C ALA A 5 -16.54 -8.13 -25.50
N LEU A 6 -15.59 -7.30 -25.07
CA LEU A 6 -14.52 -6.79 -25.93
C LEU A 6 -13.16 -6.98 -25.25
N VAL A 7 -12.18 -7.39 -26.04
CA VAL A 7 -10.75 -7.41 -25.65
C VAL A 7 -9.95 -6.68 -26.73
N ARG A 8 -9.05 -5.78 -26.31
CA ARG A 8 -8.19 -5.00 -27.21
C ARG A 8 -6.73 -5.23 -26.84
N LEU A 9 -5.93 -5.59 -27.82
CA LEU A 9 -4.47 -5.61 -27.74
C LEU A 9 -3.89 -4.37 -28.41
N GLN A 10 -3.02 -3.66 -27.72
CA GLN A 10 -2.30 -2.50 -28.27
C GLN A 10 -0.80 -2.69 -28.08
N VAL A 11 -0.07 -2.76 -29.17
CA VAL A 11 1.40 -2.81 -29.15
C VAL A 11 1.94 -1.43 -28.80
N LYS A 12 2.72 -1.33 -27.74
CA LYS A 12 3.35 -0.10 -27.23
C LYS A 12 4.86 -0.06 -27.45
N GLY A 13 5.44 -1.19 -27.73
CA GLY A 13 6.86 -1.42 -28.04
C GLY A 13 7.05 -2.86 -28.48
N ASP A 14 8.24 -3.23 -28.91
CA ASP A 14 8.53 -4.60 -29.38
C ASP A 14 8.28 -5.65 -28.28
N ASN A 15 8.48 -5.25 -27.02
CA ASN A 15 8.27 -6.09 -25.84
C ASN A 15 7.14 -5.61 -24.92
N LEU A 16 6.29 -4.66 -25.38
CA LEU A 16 5.27 -4.03 -24.58
C LEU A 16 3.89 -4.15 -25.24
N VAL A 17 2.95 -4.82 -24.57
CA VAL A 17 1.58 -4.97 -25.04
C VAL A 17 0.60 -4.54 -23.95
N ARG A 18 -0.29 -3.60 -24.27
CA ARG A 18 -1.42 -3.24 -23.43
C ARG A 18 -2.61 -4.13 -23.75
N VAL A 19 -3.25 -4.63 -22.72
CA VAL A 19 -4.51 -5.37 -22.78
C VAL A 19 -5.60 -4.56 -22.10
N THR A 20 -6.69 -4.31 -22.82
CA THR A 20 -7.89 -3.70 -22.25
C THR A 20 -9.07 -4.64 -22.49
N ALA A 21 -9.86 -4.90 -21.46
CA ALA A 21 -11.04 -5.77 -21.57
C ALA A 21 -12.23 -5.14 -20.84
N THR A 22 -13.43 -5.28 -21.43
CA THR A 22 -14.66 -4.74 -20.84
C THR A 22 -15.85 -5.64 -21.15
N PRO A 23 -16.84 -5.76 -20.25
CA PRO A 23 -18.11 -6.41 -20.54
C PRO A 23 -19.06 -5.52 -21.38
N GLU A 24 -18.70 -4.26 -21.60
CA GLU A 24 -19.48 -3.30 -22.36
C GLU A 24 -19.27 -3.43 -23.88
N THR A 25 -20.13 -2.81 -24.65
CA THR A 25 -20.05 -2.77 -26.11
C THR A 25 -19.04 -1.75 -26.69
N ARG A 26 -18.38 -0.98 -25.80
CA ARG A 26 -17.33 -0.01 -26.13
C ARG A 26 -16.35 0.12 -24.98
N PHE A 27 -15.10 0.45 -25.30
CA PHE A 27 -14.10 0.77 -24.31
C PHE A 27 -14.35 2.14 -23.69
N ALA A 28 -13.93 2.30 -22.42
CA ALA A 28 -13.95 3.58 -21.75
C ALA A 28 -12.99 4.58 -22.43
N ASP A 29 -13.40 5.84 -22.48
CA ASP A 29 -12.52 6.94 -22.92
C ASP A 29 -11.78 7.46 -21.68
N ARG A 30 -10.67 6.79 -21.34
CA ARG A 30 -9.88 7.06 -20.16
C ARG A 30 -8.43 7.37 -20.50
N LYS A 31 -7.95 8.53 -20.02
CA LYS A 31 -6.53 8.89 -20.07
C LYS A 31 -5.84 8.29 -18.85
N SER A 32 -4.76 7.55 -19.07
CA SER A 32 -3.93 7.04 -17.98
C SER A 32 -3.24 8.18 -17.24
N LEU A 33 -3.13 8.05 -15.90
CA LEU A 33 -2.38 8.97 -15.05
C LEU A 33 -0.93 8.50 -14.80
N ILE A 34 -0.63 7.26 -15.13
CA ILE A 34 0.68 6.65 -14.86
C ILE A 34 1.52 6.40 -16.12
N ILE A 35 0.88 6.39 -17.29
CA ILE A 35 1.54 6.11 -18.56
C ILE A 35 1.88 7.41 -19.26
N VAL A 36 3.16 7.61 -19.55
CA VAL A 36 3.62 8.78 -20.29
C VAL A 36 3.32 8.64 -21.79
N PRO A 37 3.04 9.75 -22.49
CA PRO A 37 2.88 9.73 -23.93
C PRO A 37 4.14 9.16 -24.62
N SER A 38 3.94 8.32 -25.62
CA SER A 38 5.01 7.78 -26.47
C SER A 38 4.72 8.08 -27.92
N GLU A 39 5.74 8.54 -28.64
CA GLU A 39 5.71 8.73 -30.09
C GLU A 39 6.15 7.47 -30.85
N SER A 40 6.52 6.40 -30.13
CA SER A 40 6.95 5.13 -30.72
C SER A 40 5.84 4.54 -31.57
N LYS A 41 6.21 4.07 -32.76
CA LYS A 41 5.36 3.31 -33.68
C LYS A 41 5.99 1.92 -33.85
N PRO A 42 5.74 1.00 -32.91
CA PRO A 42 6.33 -0.33 -32.98
C PRO A 42 5.83 -1.08 -34.22
N GLU A 43 6.70 -1.89 -34.81
CA GLU A 43 6.35 -2.78 -35.91
C GLU A 43 5.69 -4.04 -35.34
N PHE A 44 4.59 -4.46 -35.93
CA PHE A 44 3.91 -5.71 -35.60
C PHE A 44 3.09 -6.22 -36.77
N THR A 45 2.80 -7.50 -36.73
CA THR A 45 1.86 -8.14 -37.67
C THR A 45 0.64 -8.67 -36.90
N VAL A 46 -0.48 -8.81 -37.61
CA VAL A 46 -1.69 -9.42 -37.07
C VAL A 46 -1.91 -10.75 -37.75
N ALA A 47 -2.03 -11.80 -36.96
CA ALA A 47 -2.38 -13.14 -37.42
C ALA A 47 -3.75 -13.54 -36.84
N SER A 48 -4.59 -14.21 -37.64
CA SER A 48 -5.89 -14.68 -37.20
C SER A 48 -6.12 -16.11 -37.66
N THR A 49 -6.80 -16.87 -36.78
CA THR A 49 -7.31 -18.20 -37.08
C THR A 49 -8.83 -18.20 -36.82
N ASP A 50 -9.49 -19.32 -36.97
CA ASP A 50 -10.91 -19.47 -36.66
C ASP A 50 -11.23 -19.29 -35.15
N SER A 51 -10.23 -19.39 -34.29
CA SER A 51 -10.40 -19.37 -32.82
C SER A 51 -9.62 -18.30 -32.09
N THR A 52 -8.65 -17.64 -32.73
CA THR A 52 -7.75 -16.67 -32.09
C THR A 52 -7.38 -15.52 -33.01
N VAL A 53 -7.08 -14.37 -32.43
CA VAL A 53 -6.34 -13.29 -33.08
C VAL A 53 -5.09 -12.99 -32.27
N SER A 54 -3.98 -12.71 -32.95
CA SER A 54 -2.68 -12.44 -32.34
C SER A 54 -2.05 -11.18 -32.92
N VAL A 55 -1.36 -10.43 -32.06
CA VAL A 55 -0.40 -9.41 -32.46
C VAL A 55 1.01 -9.99 -32.24
N VAL A 56 1.86 -9.90 -33.24
CA VAL A 56 3.20 -10.47 -33.25
C VAL A 56 4.22 -9.36 -33.47
N THR A 57 5.12 -9.21 -32.53
CA THR A 57 6.29 -8.31 -32.60
C THR A 57 7.57 -9.10 -32.76
N SER A 58 8.72 -8.44 -32.75
CA SER A 58 10.04 -9.10 -32.75
C SER A 58 10.34 -9.87 -31.43
N SER A 59 9.63 -9.57 -30.34
CA SER A 59 9.92 -10.07 -28.99
C SER A 59 8.79 -10.89 -28.37
N VAL A 60 7.55 -10.62 -28.72
CA VAL A 60 6.38 -11.23 -28.06
C VAL A 60 5.23 -11.45 -29.05
N THR A 61 4.52 -12.56 -28.86
CA THR A 61 3.21 -12.80 -29.47
C THR A 61 2.14 -12.73 -28.39
N ALA A 62 1.21 -11.79 -28.50
CA ALA A 62 0.03 -11.71 -27.63
C ALA A 62 -1.21 -12.18 -28.40
N SER A 63 -1.96 -13.13 -27.87
CA SER A 63 -3.08 -13.79 -28.52
C SER A 63 -4.34 -13.66 -27.67
N VAL A 64 -5.48 -13.45 -28.33
CA VAL A 64 -6.83 -13.47 -27.73
C VAL A 64 -7.62 -14.63 -28.31
N ARG A 65 -8.20 -15.45 -27.46
CA ARG A 65 -9.08 -16.55 -27.84
C ARG A 65 -10.52 -16.04 -27.96
N PHE A 66 -11.18 -16.26 -29.10
CA PHE A 66 -12.52 -15.71 -29.37
C PHE A 66 -13.62 -16.26 -28.45
N ARG A 67 -13.49 -17.51 -27.99
CA ARG A 67 -14.53 -18.17 -27.20
C ARG A 67 -14.82 -17.47 -25.87
N ASP A 68 -13.81 -16.94 -25.22
CA ASP A 68 -13.87 -16.45 -23.84
C ASP A 68 -13.02 -15.19 -23.58
N GLY A 69 -12.39 -14.64 -24.63
CA GLY A 69 -11.55 -13.47 -24.52
C GLY A 69 -10.21 -13.71 -23.80
N ALA A 70 -9.88 -14.97 -23.47
CA ALA A 70 -8.65 -15.29 -22.74
C ALA A 70 -7.42 -14.85 -23.51
N VAL A 71 -6.50 -14.19 -22.80
CA VAL A 71 -5.26 -13.66 -23.35
C VAL A 71 -4.08 -14.57 -22.99
N SER A 72 -3.14 -14.76 -23.91
CA SER A 72 -1.88 -15.44 -23.65
C SER A 72 -0.71 -14.73 -24.32
N PHE A 73 0.48 -14.94 -23.76
CA PHE A 73 1.71 -14.36 -24.24
C PHE A 73 2.74 -15.48 -24.49
N ALA A 74 3.38 -15.43 -25.63
CA ALA A 74 4.46 -16.34 -26.01
C ALA A 74 5.71 -15.54 -26.40
N ASP A 75 6.87 -16.15 -26.25
CA ASP A 75 8.13 -15.60 -26.72
C ASP A 75 8.25 -15.64 -28.26
N LYS A 76 9.37 -15.16 -28.78
CA LYS A 76 9.69 -15.15 -30.21
C LYS A 76 9.77 -16.55 -30.84
N ASP A 77 9.99 -17.57 -30.01
CA ASP A 77 10.12 -18.98 -30.45
C ASP A 77 8.76 -19.73 -30.34
N GLY A 78 7.70 -19.04 -29.90
CA GLY A 78 6.34 -19.56 -29.78
C GLY A 78 6.07 -20.30 -28.47
N SER A 79 7.02 -20.30 -27.51
CA SER A 79 6.80 -20.91 -26.19
C SER A 79 5.94 -20.01 -25.33
N THR A 80 4.86 -20.55 -24.77
CA THR A 80 3.97 -19.79 -23.88
C THR A 80 4.69 -19.40 -22.59
N ILE A 81 4.78 -18.10 -22.33
CA ILE A 81 5.34 -17.54 -21.08
C ILE A 81 4.25 -17.34 -20.06
N LEU A 82 3.11 -16.77 -20.48
CA LEU A 82 1.98 -16.47 -19.61
C LEU A 82 0.69 -16.92 -20.28
N GLY A 83 -0.05 -17.83 -19.65
CA GLY A 83 -1.25 -18.45 -20.18
C GLY A 83 -2.30 -18.71 -19.11
N GLY A 84 -3.33 -19.50 -19.46
CA GLY A 84 -4.41 -19.87 -18.54
C GLY A 84 -5.25 -18.70 -18.07
N ASN A 85 -5.28 -17.59 -18.81
CA ASN A 85 -6.00 -16.38 -18.44
C ASN A 85 -7.49 -16.62 -18.28
N THR A 86 -8.05 -16.04 -17.20
CA THR A 86 -9.50 -15.82 -17.06
C THR A 86 -9.74 -14.37 -16.68
N MET A 87 -10.84 -13.81 -17.14
CA MET A 87 -11.28 -12.46 -16.81
C MET A 87 -12.75 -12.50 -16.41
N SER A 88 -13.11 -11.78 -15.36
CA SER A 88 -14.51 -11.68 -14.91
C SER A 88 -14.81 -10.27 -14.41
N PHE A 89 -16.08 -9.88 -14.59
CA PHE A 89 -16.60 -8.59 -14.21
C PHE A 89 -17.88 -8.79 -13.41
N THR A 90 -17.95 -8.18 -12.22
CA THR A 90 -19.14 -8.18 -11.38
C THR A 90 -19.70 -6.76 -11.36
N PRO A 91 -20.92 -6.52 -11.85
CA PRO A 91 -21.51 -5.19 -11.82
C PRO A 91 -21.64 -4.67 -10.40
N ILE A 92 -21.30 -3.41 -10.21
CA ILE A 92 -21.48 -2.67 -8.95
C ILE A 92 -22.08 -1.30 -9.24
N THR A 93 -22.72 -0.71 -8.25
CA THR A 93 -23.22 0.66 -8.35
C THR A 93 -22.70 1.45 -7.14
N VAL A 94 -21.98 2.53 -7.43
CA VAL A 94 -21.42 3.42 -6.40
C VAL A 94 -21.87 4.84 -6.70
N GLU A 95 -22.61 5.46 -5.76
CA GLU A 95 -23.17 6.81 -5.92
C GLU A 95 -23.89 7.03 -7.26
N GLY A 96 -24.66 6.02 -7.70
CA GLY A 96 -25.41 6.05 -8.95
C GLY A 96 -24.60 5.80 -10.23
N ARG A 97 -23.30 5.58 -10.14
CA ARG A 97 -22.44 5.16 -11.26
C ARG A 97 -22.43 3.65 -11.37
N HIS A 98 -22.63 3.16 -12.59
CA HIS A 98 -22.50 1.74 -12.92
C HIS A 98 -21.05 1.46 -13.32
N GLU A 99 -20.40 0.59 -12.60
CA GLU A 99 -19.01 0.19 -12.77
C GLU A 99 -18.89 -1.33 -12.54
N TYR A 100 -17.68 -1.85 -12.57
CA TYR A 100 -17.42 -3.27 -12.36
C TYR A 100 -16.34 -3.48 -11.32
N SER A 101 -16.54 -4.45 -10.44
CA SER A 101 -15.44 -5.13 -9.79
C SER A 101 -14.86 -6.12 -10.78
N SER A 102 -13.55 -6.09 -11.01
CA SER A 102 -12.89 -6.91 -12.02
C SER A 102 -11.85 -7.85 -11.42
N LEU A 103 -11.72 -9.03 -12.02
CA LEU A 103 -10.72 -10.02 -11.64
C LEU A 103 -10.09 -10.60 -12.89
N PHE A 104 -8.77 -10.66 -12.96
CA PHE A 104 -8.08 -11.53 -13.90
C PHE A 104 -7.15 -12.51 -13.18
N THR A 105 -6.94 -13.66 -13.82
CA THR A 105 -6.01 -14.68 -13.33
C THR A 105 -5.14 -15.18 -14.47
N PHE A 106 -3.98 -15.72 -14.12
CA PHE A 106 -3.10 -16.46 -15.03
C PHE A 106 -2.55 -17.70 -14.34
N ASP A 107 -2.15 -18.68 -15.11
CA ASP A 107 -1.38 -19.81 -14.59
C ASP A 107 0.00 -19.32 -14.11
N SER A 108 0.48 -19.96 -13.04
CA SER A 108 1.75 -19.63 -12.42
C SER A 108 2.39 -20.93 -11.91
N PRO A 109 3.43 -21.45 -12.58
CA PRO A 109 4.15 -22.64 -12.14
C PRO A 109 4.69 -22.50 -10.70
N GLN A 110 4.93 -23.63 -10.02
CA GLN A 110 5.36 -23.62 -8.62
C GLN A 110 6.72 -22.94 -8.38
N ASP A 111 7.60 -22.99 -9.37
CA ASP A 111 8.93 -22.36 -9.33
C ASP A 111 8.93 -20.88 -9.71
N GLU A 112 7.77 -20.30 -10.00
CA GLU A 112 7.64 -18.89 -10.29
C GLU A 112 7.70 -18.03 -9.03
N ALA A 113 8.38 -16.90 -9.12
CA ALA A 113 8.49 -15.91 -8.07
C ALA A 113 8.12 -14.52 -8.60
N PHE A 114 7.42 -13.74 -7.78
CA PHE A 114 6.99 -12.37 -8.10
C PHE A 114 7.60 -11.37 -7.13
N TYR A 115 8.13 -10.28 -7.68
CA TYR A 115 8.74 -9.19 -6.92
C TYR A 115 8.11 -7.86 -7.34
N GLY A 116 7.95 -6.93 -6.39
CA GLY A 116 7.39 -5.61 -6.68
C GLY A 116 6.28 -5.21 -5.73
N LEU A 117 5.13 -4.73 -6.26
CA LEU A 117 3.95 -4.23 -5.56
C LEU A 117 4.17 -2.99 -4.70
N GLY A 118 5.40 -2.45 -4.63
CA GLY A 118 5.75 -1.31 -3.80
C GLY A 118 6.38 -1.69 -2.47
N GLN A 119 6.03 -0.97 -1.40
CA GLN A 119 6.55 -1.20 -0.04
C GLN A 119 5.40 -1.50 0.91
N HIS A 120 5.47 -2.65 1.56
CA HIS A 120 4.44 -3.15 2.47
C HIS A 120 5.05 -3.56 3.82
N GLN A 121 4.22 -3.61 4.86
CA GLN A 121 4.60 -4.06 6.20
C GLN A 121 4.53 -5.59 6.26
N SER A 122 5.57 -6.24 5.75
CA SER A 122 5.62 -7.70 5.64
C SER A 122 7.06 -8.20 5.59
N LEU A 123 7.28 -9.48 5.93
CA LEU A 123 8.51 -10.21 5.66
C LEU A 123 8.48 -10.90 4.28
N GLU A 124 7.39 -10.77 3.54
CA GLU A 124 7.19 -11.42 2.26
C GLU A 124 7.95 -10.64 1.18
N PHE A 125 9.05 -11.19 0.69
CA PHE A 125 9.81 -10.64 -0.43
C PHE A 125 9.35 -11.21 -1.78
N ASN A 126 9.01 -12.49 -1.81
CA ASN A 126 8.39 -13.15 -2.94
C ASN A 126 6.87 -13.18 -2.74
N HIS A 127 6.14 -12.54 -3.65
CA HIS A 127 4.67 -12.45 -3.61
C HIS A 127 3.96 -13.63 -4.26
N LYS A 128 4.67 -14.72 -4.59
CA LYS A 128 4.06 -15.99 -5.02
C LYS A 128 3.16 -16.52 -3.90
N CYS A 129 1.93 -16.87 -4.22
CA CYS A 129 0.91 -17.25 -3.25
C CYS A 129 0.58 -16.16 -2.20
N GLY A 130 1.09 -14.95 -2.42
CA GLY A 130 0.86 -13.81 -1.54
C GLY A 130 -0.58 -13.31 -1.59
N ASN A 131 -0.92 -12.49 -0.61
CA ASN A 131 -2.18 -11.80 -0.50
C ASN A 131 -1.88 -10.35 -0.10
N GLU A 132 -1.67 -9.48 -1.10
CA GLU A 132 -1.32 -8.09 -0.84
C GLU A 132 -2.46 -7.15 -1.26
N GLU A 133 -2.94 -6.38 -0.29
CA GLU A 133 -3.89 -5.31 -0.53
C GLU A 133 -3.14 -4.04 -0.96
N LEU A 134 -3.41 -3.60 -2.18
CA LEU A 134 -2.83 -2.42 -2.78
C LEU A 134 -3.72 -1.22 -2.45
N PHE A 135 -3.43 -0.68 -1.29
CA PHE A 135 -4.11 0.46 -0.69
C PHE A 135 -3.06 1.44 -0.17
N GLN A 136 -3.08 2.66 -0.71
CA GLN A 136 -2.14 3.69 -0.29
C GLN A 136 -2.51 4.18 1.11
N TYR A 137 -1.62 3.96 2.06
CA TYR A 137 -1.82 4.28 3.46
C TYR A 137 -0.50 4.67 4.12
N ASN A 138 -0.56 5.24 5.32
CA ASN A 138 0.64 5.57 6.10
C ASN A 138 1.55 4.32 6.24
N THR A 139 2.84 4.48 5.94
CA THR A 139 3.87 3.43 5.89
C THR A 139 3.76 2.40 4.75
N LYS A 140 2.80 2.56 3.83
CA LYS A 140 2.67 1.73 2.64
C LYS A 140 2.85 2.57 1.37
N VAL A 141 3.51 1.99 0.38
CA VAL A 141 3.56 2.51 -0.99
C VAL A 141 3.07 1.41 -1.91
N SER A 142 1.90 1.59 -2.48
CA SER A 142 1.27 0.58 -3.36
C SER A 142 1.55 0.90 -4.82
N ILE A 143 2.21 -0.02 -5.52
CA ILE A 143 2.51 0.06 -6.95
C ILE A 143 1.98 -1.21 -7.61
N PRO A 144 0.96 -1.15 -8.47
CA PRO A 144 0.34 -2.33 -9.08
C PRO A 144 1.20 -2.91 -10.22
N PHE A 145 2.46 -3.19 -9.91
CA PHE A 145 3.46 -3.72 -10.83
C PHE A 145 4.25 -4.85 -10.20
N VAL A 146 4.35 -5.97 -10.91
CA VAL A 146 5.16 -7.12 -10.53
C VAL A 146 6.11 -7.51 -11.64
N VAL A 147 7.26 -8.05 -11.25
CA VAL A 147 8.24 -8.70 -12.10
C VAL A 147 8.30 -10.17 -11.73
N SER A 148 8.16 -11.05 -12.73
CA SER A 148 8.33 -12.49 -12.60
C SER A 148 9.78 -12.90 -12.90
N ASN A 149 10.29 -13.91 -12.17
CA ASN A 149 11.58 -14.56 -12.49
C ASN A 149 11.54 -15.29 -13.83
N ARG A 150 10.39 -15.36 -14.49
CA ARG A 150 10.22 -15.97 -15.83
C ARG A 150 10.40 -14.98 -16.99
N GLY A 151 10.93 -13.77 -16.72
CA GLY A 151 11.25 -12.79 -17.76
C GLY A 151 10.06 -11.98 -18.25
N TYR A 152 9.13 -11.65 -17.38
CA TYR A 152 8.06 -10.71 -17.69
C TYR A 152 7.63 -9.85 -16.50
N GLY A 153 6.93 -8.78 -16.79
CA GLY A 153 6.24 -7.97 -15.79
C GLY A 153 4.80 -7.68 -16.18
N VAL A 154 3.98 -7.40 -15.18
CA VAL A 154 2.58 -6.96 -15.35
C VAL A 154 2.37 -5.67 -14.57
N LEU A 155 2.00 -4.60 -15.27
CA LEU A 155 1.61 -3.31 -14.70
C LEU A 155 0.11 -3.13 -14.90
N VAL A 156 -0.65 -2.96 -13.83
CA VAL A 156 -2.10 -2.73 -13.88
C VAL A 156 -2.38 -1.23 -13.80
N ASP A 157 -3.13 -0.69 -14.76
CA ASP A 157 -3.53 0.70 -14.80
C ASP A 157 -4.92 0.89 -14.18
N ASN A 158 -4.98 0.77 -12.87
CA ASN A 158 -6.18 0.95 -12.06
C ASN A 158 -5.87 1.81 -10.83
N TYR A 159 -6.84 2.61 -10.37
CA TYR A 159 -6.69 3.58 -9.28
C TYR A 159 -7.59 3.27 -8.08
N SER A 160 -8.35 2.19 -8.13
CA SER A 160 -9.18 1.75 -7.01
C SER A 160 -8.41 0.81 -6.08
N LEU A 161 -8.99 0.52 -4.93
CA LEU A 161 -8.52 -0.56 -4.08
C LEU A 161 -8.36 -1.84 -4.91
N SER A 162 -7.20 -2.44 -4.82
CA SER A 162 -6.86 -3.64 -5.58
C SER A 162 -6.20 -4.69 -4.69
N ARG A 163 -6.18 -5.94 -5.15
CA ARG A 163 -5.53 -7.04 -4.43
C ARG A 163 -4.73 -7.90 -5.39
N TRP A 164 -3.50 -8.15 -5.01
CA TRP A 164 -2.65 -9.17 -5.63
C TRP A 164 -2.76 -10.48 -4.88
N GLY A 165 -2.80 -11.58 -5.62
CA GLY A 165 -2.87 -12.92 -5.07
C GLY A 165 -4.31 -13.39 -4.88
N ASN A 166 -4.46 -14.60 -4.31
CA ASN A 166 -5.77 -15.17 -4.00
C ASN A 166 -6.10 -14.93 -2.52
N PRO A 167 -6.86 -13.89 -2.18
CA PRO A 167 -7.10 -13.53 -0.80
C PRO A 167 -7.92 -14.61 -0.09
N LYS A 168 -7.28 -15.36 0.78
CA LYS A 168 -7.94 -16.19 1.77
C LYS A 168 -8.34 -15.30 2.96
N PRO A 169 -9.52 -15.51 3.57
CA PRO A 169 -9.88 -14.80 4.79
C PRO A 169 -8.93 -15.18 5.91
N TYR A 170 -8.52 -14.18 6.71
CA TYR A 170 -7.78 -14.42 7.93
C TYR A 170 -8.74 -14.82 9.05
N MET A 171 -8.54 -16.00 9.59
CA MET A 171 -9.33 -16.62 10.65
C MET A 171 -8.67 -16.41 12.01
N GLN A 172 -9.45 -16.53 13.09
CA GLN A 172 -8.92 -16.58 14.45
C GLN A 172 -8.10 -17.87 14.65
N LEU A 173 -7.15 -17.85 15.59
CA LEU A 173 -6.26 -18.99 15.81
C LEU A 173 -7.02 -20.29 16.12
N ASN A 174 -8.08 -20.23 16.92
CA ASN A 174 -8.92 -21.39 17.29
C ASN A 174 -9.75 -21.95 16.13
N GLN A 175 -9.93 -21.20 15.06
CA GLN A 175 -10.62 -21.67 13.85
C GLN A 175 -9.67 -22.44 12.91
N ALA A 176 -8.38 -22.16 13.00
CA ALA A 176 -7.36 -22.76 12.13
C ALA A 176 -6.57 -23.85 12.81
N PHE A 177 -6.38 -23.78 14.12
CA PHE A 177 -5.52 -24.66 14.93
C PHE A 177 -6.24 -25.21 16.16
N ARG A 178 -5.78 -26.34 16.65
CA ARG A 178 -6.01 -26.72 18.05
C ARG A 178 -5.01 -25.95 18.90
N LEU A 179 -5.49 -25.37 20.01
CA LEU A 179 -4.70 -24.52 20.89
C LEU A 179 -4.50 -25.18 22.24
N TYR A 180 -3.30 -25.08 22.78
CA TYR A 180 -2.92 -25.62 24.06
C TYR A 180 -2.28 -24.56 24.94
N GLY A 181 -2.58 -24.59 26.20
CA GLY A 181 -1.95 -23.75 27.20
C GLY A 181 -0.47 -24.09 27.41
N LYS A 182 0.20 -23.25 28.19
CA LYS A 182 1.61 -23.46 28.58
C LYS A 182 1.88 -24.79 29.27
N ASP A 183 0.87 -25.33 29.96
CA ASP A 183 0.91 -26.65 30.62
C ASP A 183 0.63 -27.83 29.66
N GLY A 184 0.36 -27.54 28.38
CA GLY A 184 0.03 -28.53 27.35
C GLY A 184 -1.42 -29.00 27.34
N SER A 185 -2.29 -28.47 28.20
CA SER A 185 -3.73 -28.75 28.20
C SER A 185 -4.42 -28.08 27.02
N GLU A 186 -5.40 -28.75 26.40
CA GLU A 186 -6.20 -28.19 25.30
C GLU A 186 -7.22 -27.20 25.88
N SER A 187 -6.83 -25.93 25.99
CA SER A 187 -7.61 -24.90 26.70
C SER A 187 -7.46 -23.49 26.12
N GLY A 188 -6.86 -23.37 24.95
CA GLY A 188 -6.39 -22.06 24.41
C GLY A 188 -4.97 -21.73 24.89
N LEU A 189 -4.45 -20.59 24.44
CA LEU A 189 -3.15 -20.09 24.88
C LEU A 189 -3.23 -19.51 26.29
N THR A 190 -2.19 -19.70 27.08
CA THR A 190 -2.08 -19.06 28.40
C THR A 190 -1.71 -17.59 28.22
N ALA A 191 -2.64 -16.69 28.51
CA ALA A 191 -2.43 -15.26 28.54
C ALA A 191 -2.07 -14.80 29.94
N THR A 192 -0.95 -14.11 30.08
CA THR A 192 -0.50 -13.50 31.34
C THR A 192 -0.44 -11.99 31.15
N TYR A 193 -1.28 -11.27 31.89
CA TYR A 193 -1.34 -9.82 31.91
C TYR A 193 -0.69 -9.31 33.19
N THR A 194 0.47 -8.69 33.09
CA THR A 194 1.22 -8.17 34.24
C THR A 194 1.12 -6.63 34.20
N PRO A 195 0.29 -6.00 35.01
CA PRO A 195 0.20 -4.56 35.07
C PRO A 195 1.48 -3.93 35.66
N ALA A 196 1.72 -2.64 35.41
CA ALA A 196 2.86 -1.93 36.02
C ALA A 196 2.77 -1.94 37.57
N THR A 197 1.58 -2.03 38.12
CA THR A 197 1.32 -2.13 39.57
C THR A 197 0.12 -3.04 39.81
N GLY A 198 0.24 -3.95 40.81
CA GLY A 198 -0.79 -4.95 41.14
C GLY A 198 -0.40 -6.35 40.73
N ASP A 199 -1.30 -7.30 40.96
CA ASP A 199 -1.04 -8.73 40.71
C ASP A 199 -1.28 -9.07 39.26
N PRO A 200 -0.51 -10.00 38.68
CA PRO A 200 -0.74 -10.53 37.34
C PRO A 200 -2.09 -11.26 37.24
N LEU A 201 -2.78 -11.08 36.12
CA LEU A 201 -3.95 -11.84 35.72
C LEU A 201 -3.53 -12.94 34.74
N VAL A 202 -3.87 -14.18 35.03
CA VAL A 202 -3.65 -15.29 34.09
C VAL A 202 -4.99 -15.89 33.70
N ARG A 203 -5.19 -16.08 32.37
CA ARG A 203 -6.38 -16.72 31.83
C ARG A 203 -6.06 -17.49 30.53
N GLN A 204 -6.96 -18.37 30.12
CA GLN A 204 -6.85 -19.07 28.84
C GLN A 204 -7.59 -18.26 27.78
N GLU A 205 -6.97 -18.09 26.61
CA GLU A 205 -7.54 -17.38 25.47
C GLU A 205 -7.44 -18.25 24.21
N ASP A 206 -8.55 -18.41 23.52
CA ASP A 206 -8.66 -19.21 22.30
C ASP A 206 -8.45 -18.36 21.02
N SER A 207 -8.26 -17.07 21.18
CA SER A 207 -8.02 -16.10 20.10
C SER A 207 -7.28 -14.88 20.62
N LEU A 208 -6.50 -14.22 19.75
CA LEU A 208 -5.99 -12.87 19.97
C LEU A 208 -6.80 -11.92 19.08
N TYR A 209 -7.81 -11.27 19.67
CA TYR A 209 -8.88 -10.58 18.92
C TYR A 209 -9.02 -9.11 19.26
N TYR A 210 -7.99 -8.46 19.70
CA TYR A 210 -8.01 -7.05 20.11
C TYR A 210 -7.29 -6.19 19.06
N GLU A 211 -7.81 -6.16 17.84
CA GLU A 211 -7.09 -5.79 16.61
C GLU A 211 -7.00 -4.30 16.33
N ASN A 212 -7.80 -3.51 17.02
CA ASN A 212 -7.79 -2.05 16.90
C ASN A 212 -8.50 -1.44 18.13
N GLU A 213 -8.42 -0.13 18.27
CA GLU A 213 -9.01 0.59 19.41
C GLU A 213 -10.54 0.46 19.55
N TRP A 214 -11.22 0.00 18.50
CA TRP A 214 -12.67 -0.19 18.48
C TRP A 214 -13.10 -1.60 18.90
N VAL A 215 -12.19 -2.57 18.92
CA VAL A 215 -12.46 -4.00 19.16
C VAL A 215 -11.67 -4.49 20.37
N ILE A 216 -11.97 -3.97 21.54
CA ILE A 216 -11.31 -4.35 22.80
C ILE A 216 -12.26 -4.79 23.92
N PRO A 217 -13.48 -5.31 23.63
CA PRO A 217 -14.48 -5.55 24.70
C PRO A 217 -14.07 -6.61 25.71
N ASN A 218 -13.22 -7.56 25.32
CA ASN A 218 -12.78 -8.69 26.17
C ASN A 218 -11.40 -8.50 26.79
N LEU A 219 -10.72 -7.39 26.49
CA LEU A 219 -9.44 -7.08 27.11
C LEU A 219 -9.65 -6.86 28.63
N PRO A 220 -8.78 -7.38 29.52
CA PRO A 220 -8.93 -7.14 30.95
C PRO A 220 -9.00 -5.63 31.28
N LYS A 221 -9.87 -5.27 32.21
CA LYS A 221 -9.97 -3.89 32.71
C LYS A 221 -8.80 -3.58 33.63
N MET A 222 -7.66 -3.28 33.06
CA MET A 222 -6.44 -2.92 33.76
C MET A 222 -5.75 -1.76 33.01
N PRO A 223 -4.90 -0.97 33.68
CA PRO A 223 -4.07 0.01 32.99
C PRO A 223 -3.13 -0.71 32.00
N LEU A 224 -3.23 -0.35 30.73
CA LEU A 224 -2.39 -0.95 29.69
C LEU A 224 -1.00 -0.33 29.66
N LYS A 225 -0.89 0.97 29.91
CA LYS A 225 0.39 1.67 29.90
C LYS A 225 1.36 1.07 30.93
N GLY A 226 2.50 0.59 30.44
CA GLY A 226 3.55 -0.03 31.26
C GLY A 226 3.23 -1.46 31.69
N ALA A 227 2.22 -2.09 31.13
CA ALA A 227 1.95 -3.51 31.32
C ALA A 227 2.86 -4.39 30.44
N ASP A 228 3.15 -5.60 30.89
CA ASP A 228 3.73 -6.68 30.09
C ASP A 228 2.68 -7.78 29.90
N VAL A 229 2.44 -8.16 28.66
CA VAL A 229 1.47 -9.20 28.30
C VAL A 229 2.14 -10.29 27.48
N THR A 230 1.89 -11.53 27.83
CA THR A 230 2.36 -12.69 27.05
C THR A 230 1.21 -13.64 26.75
N TYR A 231 1.20 -14.19 25.53
CA TYR A 231 0.37 -15.31 25.13
C TYR A 231 1.31 -16.46 24.80
N GLU A 232 1.24 -17.55 25.58
CA GLU A 232 2.18 -18.68 25.48
C GLU A 232 1.43 -20.01 25.45
N GLY A 233 1.94 -20.95 24.67
CA GLY A 233 1.38 -22.30 24.59
C GLY A 233 1.80 -22.97 23.28
N PHE A 234 0.89 -23.78 22.73
CA PHE A 234 1.18 -24.54 21.52
C PHE A 234 0.03 -24.39 20.52
N ILE A 235 0.37 -24.41 19.26
CA ILE A 235 -0.57 -24.53 18.13
C ILE A 235 -0.35 -25.88 17.45
N GLU A 236 -1.43 -26.56 17.05
CA GLU A 236 -1.39 -27.82 16.32
C GLU A 236 -2.11 -27.65 15.00
N ALA A 237 -1.37 -27.74 13.90
CA ALA A 237 -1.89 -27.55 12.56
C ALA A 237 -2.63 -28.80 12.04
N PRO A 238 -3.76 -28.66 11.31
CA PRO A 238 -4.51 -29.79 10.76
C PRO A 238 -3.86 -30.42 9.53
N GLN A 239 -2.90 -29.77 8.91
CA GLN A 239 -2.19 -30.25 7.71
C GLN A 239 -0.77 -29.65 7.62
N ASP A 240 0.12 -30.31 6.86
CA ASP A 240 1.40 -29.75 6.47
C ASP A 240 1.18 -28.61 5.48
N ALA A 241 1.58 -27.39 5.82
CA ALA A 241 1.45 -26.23 4.92
C ALA A 241 2.28 -25.04 5.40
N ASP A 242 2.43 -24.08 4.50
CA ASP A 242 2.83 -22.72 4.83
C ASP A 242 1.60 -21.92 5.25
N TYR A 243 1.62 -21.43 6.48
CA TYR A 243 0.54 -20.64 7.08
C TYR A 243 0.92 -19.18 7.07
N HIS A 244 0.07 -18.36 6.45
CA HIS A 244 0.23 -16.90 6.37
C HIS A 244 -0.46 -16.23 7.55
N PHE A 245 0.31 -15.63 8.43
CA PHE A 245 -0.18 -14.90 9.59
C PHE A 245 -0.29 -13.40 9.33
N ILE A 246 -1.23 -12.76 10.00
CA ILE A 246 -1.35 -11.32 10.09
C ILE A 246 -1.44 -10.89 11.55
N LEU A 247 -0.57 -9.96 11.93
CA LEU A 247 -0.47 -9.42 13.27
C LEU A 247 -0.93 -7.96 13.27
N TYR A 248 -1.87 -7.63 14.12
CA TYR A 248 -2.33 -6.27 14.40
C TYR A 248 -1.81 -5.85 15.77
N TYR A 249 -1.24 -4.67 15.91
CA TYR A 249 -0.69 -4.27 17.21
C TYR A 249 -0.48 -2.76 17.34
N ALA A 250 -0.56 -2.29 18.59
CA ALA A 250 -0.07 -0.99 19.04
C ALA A 250 0.76 -1.21 20.31
N GLY A 251 1.81 -0.40 20.47
CA GLY A 251 2.88 -0.65 21.46
C GLY A 251 3.98 -1.54 20.91
N PHE A 252 4.79 -2.12 21.78
CA PHE A 252 5.88 -3.03 21.44
C PHE A 252 5.38 -4.46 21.38
N GLN A 253 5.81 -5.22 20.40
CA GLN A 253 5.46 -6.63 20.27
C GLN A 253 6.59 -7.45 19.62
N SER A 254 6.60 -8.76 19.90
CA SER A 254 7.38 -9.77 19.19
C SER A 254 6.63 -11.10 19.13
N VAL A 255 6.95 -11.93 18.14
CA VAL A 255 6.37 -13.26 17.97
C VAL A 255 7.47 -14.28 17.78
N SER A 256 7.41 -15.36 18.56
CA SER A 256 8.25 -16.55 18.40
C SER A 256 7.39 -17.77 18.14
N ILE A 257 7.77 -18.58 17.14
CA ILE A 257 7.13 -19.86 16.80
C ILE A 257 8.24 -20.89 16.60
N ASP A 258 8.06 -22.06 17.17
CA ASP A 258 9.06 -23.16 17.18
C ASP A 258 10.42 -22.70 17.75
N GLY A 259 10.40 -21.88 18.78
CA GLY A 259 11.61 -21.33 19.41
C GLY A 259 12.37 -20.29 18.55
N LYS A 260 11.88 -19.97 17.37
CA LYS A 260 12.46 -18.96 16.48
C LYS A 260 11.68 -17.65 16.59
N GLU A 261 12.37 -16.54 16.71
CA GLU A 261 11.77 -15.22 16.59
C GLU A 261 11.39 -14.98 15.12
N VAL A 262 10.09 -15.10 14.81
CA VAL A 262 9.56 -14.90 13.45
C VAL A 262 9.18 -13.44 13.20
N VAL A 263 8.88 -12.68 14.25
CA VAL A 263 8.73 -11.23 14.21
C VAL A 263 9.55 -10.64 15.35
N SER A 264 10.61 -9.92 15.03
CA SER A 264 11.45 -9.22 16.01
C SER A 264 10.67 -8.11 16.70
N GLU A 265 11.12 -7.70 17.90
CA GLU A 265 10.46 -6.63 18.64
C GLU A 265 10.30 -5.37 17.75
N ARG A 266 9.06 -4.91 17.65
CA ARG A 266 8.63 -3.77 16.84
C ARG A 266 7.70 -2.89 17.67
N TRP A 267 7.77 -1.60 17.43
CA TRP A 267 6.87 -0.61 18.01
C TRP A 267 5.94 -0.01 16.96
N ARG A 268 4.71 0.31 17.38
CA ARG A 268 3.73 1.03 16.58
C ARG A 268 2.79 1.86 17.46
N PRO A 269 2.49 3.10 17.07
CA PRO A 269 1.48 3.90 17.77
C PRO A 269 0.06 3.38 17.49
N ALA A 270 -0.85 3.62 18.43
CA ALA A 270 -2.24 3.14 18.32
C ALA A 270 -3.01 3.77 17.14
N TRP A 271 -2.69 5.00 16.78
CA TRP A 271 -3.32 5.71 15.67
C TRP A 271 -2.93 5.19 14.27
N ASN A 272 -1.95 4.32 14.18
CA ASN A 272 -1.50 3.74 12.90
C ASN A 272 -1.78 2.23 12.86
N PRO A 273 -3.01 1.82 12.48
CA PRO A 273 -3.50 0.44 12.61
C PRO A 273 -2.99 -0.51 11.51
N ASN A 274 -1.79 -0.30 10.97
CA ASN A 274 -1.24 -1.20 9.96
C ASN A 274 -0.93 -2.57 10.55
N SER A 275 -1.21 -3.59 9.78
CA SER A 275 -0.87 -4.98 10.07
C SER A 275 0.55 -5.32 9.64
N TYR A 276 1.07 -6.43 10.17
CA TYR A 276 2.34 -7.01 9.78
C TYR A 276 2.15 -8.48 9.40
N LYS A 277 2.61 -8.88 8.21
CA LYS A 277 2.43 -10.24 7.68
C LYS A 277 3.72 -11.03 7.77
N PHE A 278 3.59 -12.33 8.05
CA PHE A 278 4.70 -13.28 8.05
C PHE A 278 4.18 -14.69 7.78
N THR A 279 5.06 -15.59 7.33
CA THR A 279 4.71 -16.97 6.97
C THR A 279 5.52 -17.96 7.79
N VAL A 280 4.87 -19.04 8.22
CA VAL A 280 5.51 -20.14 8.97
C VAL A 280 5.04 -21.47 8.40
N SER A 281 5.99 -22.36 8.09
CA SER A 281 5.71 -23.76 7.73
C SER A 281 5.42 -24.57 8.99
N LEU A 282 4.26 -25.20 9.05
CA LEU A 282 3.83 -26.04 10.17
C LEU A 282 3.56 -27.47 9.71
N LYS A 283 3.76 -28.43 10.61
CA LYS A 283 3.52 -29.85 10.38
C LYS A 283 2.22 -30.31 11.02
N LYS A 284 1.51 -31.18 10.30
CA LYS A 284 0.25 -31.78 10.78
C LYS A 284 0.42 -32.49 12.10
N GLY A 285 -0.42 -32.15 13.09
CA GLY A 285 -0.49 -32.81 14.36
C GLY A 285 0.72 -32.59 15.28
N GLU A 286 1.67 -31.72 14.88
CA GLU A 286 2.79 -31.34 15.75
C GLU A 286 2.36 -30.18 16.66
N LYS A 287 2.60 -30.31 17.96
CA LYS A 287 2.40 -29.23 18.92
C LYS A 287 3.58 -28.26 18.82
N THR A 288 3.41 -27.21 18.03
CA THR A 288 4.44 -26.19 17.79
C THR A 288 4.33 -25.09 18.85
N PRO A 289 5.38 -24.80 19.63
CA PRO A 289 5.34 -23.75 20.64
C PRO A 289 5.17 -22.37 20.00
N ILE A 290 4.31 -21.56 20.60
CA ILE A 290 4.09 -20.16 20.21
C ILE A 290 4.20 -19.26 21.43
N LYS A 291 4.82 -18.08 21.22
CA LYS A 291 4.85 -16.99 22.19
C LYS A 291 4.64 -15.65 21.48
N VAL A 292 3.65 -14.89 21.92
CA VAL A 292 3.44 -13.50 21.55
C VAL A 292 3.72 -12.65 22.79
N SER A 293 4.68 -11.73 22.68
CA SER A 293 4.98 -10.76 23.74
C SER A 293 4.47 -9.40 23.32
N TRP A 294 3.79 -8.68 24.21
CA TRP A 294 3.20 -7.40 23.96
C TRP A 294 3.37 -6.45 25.15
N ARG A 295 3.90 -5.27 24.90
CA ARG A 295 4.01 -4.18 25.87
C ARG A 295 3.26 -2.95 25.36
N PRO A 296 2.01 -2.75 25.83
CA PRO A 296 1.25 -1.54 25.54
C PRO A 296 2.00 -0.29 26.01
N ASP A 297 2.04 0.76 25.20
CA ASP A 297 2.74 2.01 25.53
C ASP A 297 1.81 3.18 25.83
N GLY A 298 0.50 2.95 25.79
CA GLY A 298 -0.55 3.94 26.05
C GLY A 298 -1.81 3.31 26.63
N ASP A 299 -2.75 4.16 27.00
CA ASP A 299 -4.07 3.73 27.52
C ASP A 299 -4.95 3.12 26.42
N VAL A 300 -4.67 3.51 25.15
CA VAL A 300 -5.25 2.89 23.95
C VAL A 300 -4.17 2.05 23.29
N SER A 301 -4.34 0.75 23.35
CA SER A 301 -3.44 -0.22 22.71
C SER A 301 -4.22 -1.47 22.34
N TYR A 302 -3.74 -2.22 21.36
CA TYR A 302 -4.40 -3.41 20.85
C TYR A 302 -3.38 -4.44 20.35
N ILE A 303 -3.81 -5.70 20.31
CA ILE A 303 -3.06 -6.85 19.78
C ILE A 303 -4.04 -7.82 19.13
N GLY A 304 -3.71 -8.36 17.98
CA GLY A 304 -4.47 -9.42 17.33
C GLY A 304 -3.58 -10.27 16.47
N LEU A 305 -3.83 -11.57 16.42
CA LEU A 305 -3.11 -12.48 15.56
C LEU A 305 -4.12 -13.39 14.86
N ARG A 306 -4.10 -13.36 13.55
CA ARG A 306 -4.91 -14.22 12.69
C ARG A 306 -4.05 -15.00 11.72
N VAL A 307 -4.64 -16.01 11.08
CA VAL A 307 -3.97 -16.86 10.11
C VAL A 307 -4.89 -17.12 8.92
N ALA A 308 -4.37 -17.10 7.73
CA ALA A 308 -5.11 -17.47 6.52
C ALA A 308 -5.13 -19.01 6.38
N GLU A 309 -6.25 -19.52 5.83
CA GLU A 309 -6.33 -20.91 5.40
C GLU A 309 -5.25 -21.20 4.34
N PRO A 310 -4.53 -22.31 4.41
CA PRO A 310 -3.56 -22.68 3.41
C PRO A 310 -4.16 -22.80 2.01
N MET A 311 -3.39 -22.42 1.01
CA MET A 311 -3.79 -22.55 -0.38
C MET A 311 -3.69 -24.01 -0.85
N THR A 312 -4.66 -24.44 -1.65
CA THR A 312 -4.60 -25.71 -2.38
C THR A 312 -3.54 -25.63 -3.50
N GLU A 313 -3.08 -26.78 -4.01
CA GLU A 313 -2.14 -26.82 -5.15
C GLU A 313 -2.70 -26.09 -6.38
N ALA A 314 -4.00 -26.19 -6.64
CA ALA A 314 -4.66 -25.49 -7.75
C ALA A 314 -4.62 -23.97 -7.57
N GLU A 315 -4.77 -23.47 -6.34
CA GLU A 315 -4.64 -22.05 -6.03
C GLU A 315 -3.19 -21.57 -6.11
N GLN A 316 -2.24 -22.38 -5.67
CA GLN A 316 -0.80 -22.10 -5.75
C GLN A 316 -0.29 -22.07 -7.20
N SER A 317 -0.97 -22.76 -8.12
CA SER A 317 -0.63 -22.79 -9.54
C SER A 317 -1.16 -21.59 -10.33
N ARG A 318 -1.72 -20.60 -9.69
CA ARG A 318 -2.28 -19.38 -10.31
C ARG A 318 -1.89 -18.15 -9.52
N PHE A 319 -1.88 -17.00 -10.21
CA PHE A 319 -1.95 -15.70 -9.57
C PHE A 319 -3.18 -14.93 -10.05
N SER A 320 -3.61 -13.98 -9.26
CA SER A 320 -4.78 -13.17 -9.57
C SER A 320 -4.54 -11.70 -9.23
N PHE A 321 -5.25 -10.83 -9.93
CA PHE A 321 -5.36 -9.42 -9.61
C PHE A 321 -6.84 -9.03 -9.62
N TRP A 322 -7.29 -8.52 -8.49
CA TRP A 322 -8.64 -8.03 -8.31
C TRP A 322 -8.65 -6.52 -8.13
N SER A 323 -9.63 -5.85 -8.71
CA SER A 323 -9.90 -4.41 -8.52
C SER A 323 -11.32 -4.20 -8.04
N GLU A 324 -11.50 -3.36 -7.04
CA GLU A 324 -12.82 -3.08 -6.45
C GLU A 324 -13.75 -2.39 -7.44
N MET A 325 -13.24 -1.39 -8.15
CA MET A 325 -14.03 -0.59 -9.07
C MET A 325 -13.22 -0.18 -10.30
N SER A 326 -13.75 -0.46 -11.48
CA SER A 326 -13.13 -0.08 -12.75
C SER A 326 -14.16 -0.14 -13.89
N PRO A 327 -14.16 0.77 -14.84
CA PRO A 327 -14.99 0.67 -16.04
C PRO A 327 -14.52 -0.45 -16.99
N GLU A 328 -13.24 -0.83 -16.88
CA GLU A 328 -12.60 -1.84 -17.71
C GLU A 328 -11.37 -2.40 -16.99
N LEU A 329 -10.96 -3.60 -17.37
CA LEU A 329 -9.69 -4.19 -16.97
C LEU A 329 -8.62 -3.65 -17.91
N ASP A 330 -7.48 -3.17 -17.36
CA ASP A 330 -6.42 -2.52 -18.12
C ASP A 330 -5.06 -2.87 -17.52
N TYR A 331 -4.22 -3.55 -18.27
CA TYR A 331 -2.87 -3.88 -17.85
C TYR A 331 -1.88 -3.91 -19.00
N TYR A 332 -0.61 -3.79 -18.67
CA TYR A 332 0.52 -3.86 -19.59
C TYR A 332 1.33 -5.10 -19.28
N TYR A 333 1.55 -5.92 -20.32
CA TYR A 333 2.51 -7.00 -20.30
C TYR A 333 3.86 -6.48 -20.83
N ILE A 334 4.92 -6.79 -20.12
CA ILE A 334 6.30 -6.37 -20.43
C ILE A 334 7.16 -7.62 -20.53
N ALA A 335 7.63 -7.97 -21.72
CA ALA A 335 8.58 -9.07 -21.89
C ALA A 335 10.02 -8.60 -21.65
N GLY A 336 10.89 -9.48 -21.16
CA GLY A 336 12.33 -9.24 -21.02
C GLY A 336 13.09 -10.53 -20.80
N ASN A 337 14.40 -10.54 -21.19
CA ASN A 337 15.30 -11.68 -20.92
C ASN A 337 15.94 -11.59 -19.53
N SER A 338 15.72 -10.49 -18.83
CA SER A 338 16.18 -10.22 -17.46
C SER A 338 15.20 -9.33 -16.74
N MET A 339 15.29 -9.28 -15.41
CA MET A 339 14.50 -8.34 -14.60
C MET A 339 14.83 -6.89 -14.95
N ASP A 340 16.09 -6.57 -15.30
CA ASP A 340 16.51 -5.23 -15.71
C ASP A 340 15.81 -4.78 -17.00
N GLU A 341 15.64 -5.68 -17.97
CA GLU A 341 14.90 -5.38 -19.19
C GLU A 341 13.40 -5.14 -18.90
N VAL A 342 12.80 -5.91 -18.01
CA VAL A 342 11.43 -5.72 -17.57
C VAL A 342 11.27 -4.36 -16.88
N ILE A 343 12.19 -4.00 -15.98
CA ILE A 343 12.20 -2.68 -15.32
C ILE A 343 12.41 -1.55 -16.34
N SER A 344 13.27 -1.75 -17.34
CA SER A 344 13.45 -0.80 -18.43
C SER A 344 12.16 -0.57 -19.22
N GLY A 345 11.41 -1.65 -19.51
CA GLY A 345 10.08 -1.58 -20.13
C GLY A 345 9.08 -0.82 -19.27
N TYR A 346 9.06 -1.09 -17.96
CA TYR A 346 8.25 -0.33 -16.99
C TYR A 346 8.60 1.17 -17.04
N ARG A 347 9.89 1.53 -17.06
CA ARG A 347 10.33 2.93 -17.15
C ARG A 347 10.00 3.58 -18.50
N THR A 348 9.94 2.80 -19.57
CA THR A 348 9.47 3.26 -20.88
C THR A 348 7.99 3.66 -20.81
N LEU A 349 7.17 2.90 -20.09
CA LEU A 349 5.76 3.19 -19.89
C LEU A 349 5.52 4.36 -18.94
N THR A 350 6.22 4.40 -17.81
CA THR A 350 5.95 5.35 -16.71
C THR A 350 6.85 6.58 -16.70
N GLY A 351 7.80 6.67 -17.63
CA GLY A 351 8.78 7.74 -17.70
C GLY A 351 10.10 7.41 -16.99
N LYS A 352 11.17 8.10 -17.34
CA LYS A 352 12.50 7.90 -16.76
C LYS A 352 12.54 8.33 -15.29
N ALA A 353 13.21 7.56 -14.44
CA ALA A 353 13.56 8.00 -13.11
C ALA A 353 14.55 9.17 -13.20
N GLN A 354 14.32 10.20 -12.39
CA GLN A 354 15.28 11.29 -12.26
C GLN A 354 16.41 10.89 -11.31
N VAL A 355 17.61 11.32 -11.62
CA VAL A 355 18.75 11.14 -10.72
C VAL A 355 18.56 12.11 -9.55
N MET A 356 18.46 11.56 -8.34
CA MET A 356 18.33 12.36 -7.13
C MET A 356 19.63 13.12 -6.86
N PRO A 357 19.58 14.39 -6.42
CA PRO A 357 20.75 15.11 -5.99
C PRO A 357 21.37 14.45 -4.75
N LYS A 358 22.68 14.58 -4.59
CA LYS A 358 23.41 13.92 -3.52
C LYS A 358 22.86 14.25 -2.11
N TRP A 359 22.46 15.49 -1.88
CA TRP A 359 21.89 15.91 -0.59
C TRP A 359 20.56 15.19 -0.25
N ALA A 360 19.76 14.79 -1.25
CA ALA A 360 18.53 14.06 -1.00
C ALA A 360 18.78 12.63 -0.49
N LEU A 361 20.00 12.11 -0.66
CA LEU A 361 20.45 10.81 -0.13
C LEU A 361 21.12 10.93 1.25
N GLY A 362 21.19 12.13 1.81
CA GLY A 362 21.78 12.40 3.10
C GLY A 362 20.82 12.28 4.28
N PHE A 363 21.18 12.89 5.40
CA PHE A 363 20.38 12.83 6.62
C PHE A 363 19.27 13.89 6.61
N TRP A 364 18.04 13.44 6.83
CA TRP A 364 16.83 14.24 6.95
C TRP A 364 16.41 14.35 8.40
N GLN A 365 16.57 15.52 8.99
CA GLN A 365 16.09 15.79 10.34
C GLN A 365 14.62 16.17 10.26
N SER A 366 13.76 15.32 10.81
CA SER A 366 12.33 15.53 10.93
C SER A 366 11.84 15.20 12.34
N ARG A 367 10.79 15.82 12.76
CA ARG A 367 9.99 15.47 13.95
C ARG A 367 8.55 15.95 13.74
N GLU A 368 7.61 15.32 14.39
CA GLU A 368 6.28 15.86 14.54
C GLU A 368 6.29 16.83 15.72
N ARG A 369 6.41 18.03 15.54
CA ARG A 369 6.67 19.06 14.54
C ARG A 369 7.55 20.13 15.17
N TYR A 370 8.16 20.99 14.41
CA TYR A 370 8.73 22.22 14.94
C TYR A 370 7.59 23.22 15.12
N SER A 371 7.36 23.63 16.37
CA SER A 371 6.22 24.48 16.71
C SER A 371 6.43 25.93 16.33
N THR A 372 7.69 26.37 16.21
CA THR A 372 8.05 27.74 15.89
C THR A 372 9.25 27.80 14.92
N GLN A 373 9.41 28.94 14.28
CA GLN A 373 10.59 29.25 13.47
C GLN A 373 11.89 29.08 14.25
N GLU A 374 11.94 29.57 15.49
CA GLU A 374 13.11 29.47 16.36
C GLU A 374 13.46 28.01 16.69
N ASP A 375 12.47 27.15 16.96
CA ASP A 375 12.68 25.73 17.25
C ASP A 375 13.27 24.99 16.04
N LEU A 376 12.79 25.27 14.82
CA LEU A 376 13.32 24.68 13.60
C LEU A 376 14.76 25.11 13.33
N VAL A 377 15.02 26.42 13.28
CA VAL A 377 16.35 26.97 13.00
C VAL A 377 17.36 26.59 14.12
N GLY A 378 16.92 26.68 15.39
CA GLY A 378 17.71 26.30 16.54
C GLY A 378 18.12 24.82 16.55
N THR A 379 17.22 23.93 16.10
CA THR A 379 17.54 22.50 15.98
C THR A 379 18.65 22.27 14.95
N LEU A 380 18.58 22.87 13.77
CA LEU A 380 19.63 22.73 12.76
C LEU A 380 20.96 23.34 13.26
N ALA A 381 20.92 24.52 13.88
CA ALA A 381 22.07 25.17 14.46
C ALA A 381 22.75 24.30 15.54
N GLU A 382 21.96 23.66 16.42
CA GLU A 382 22.50 22.78 17.46
C GLU A 382 23.14 21.51 16.87
N LEU A 383 22.55 20.92 15.83
CA LEU A 383 23.17 19.78 15.13
C LEU A 383 24.50 20.19 14.48
N ARG A 384 24.57 21.39 13.86
CA ARG A 384 25.80 21.93 13.31
C ARG A 384 26.85 22.17 14.41
N ARG A 385 26.47 22.77 15.54
CA ARG A 385 27.34 22.99 16.68
C ARG A 385 27.95 21.69 17.23
N ARG A 386 27.19 20.60 17.19
CA ARG A 386 27.65 19.25 17.57
C ARG A 386 28.42 18.52 16.47
N THR A 387 28.66 19.15 15.34
CA THR A 387 29.29 18.52 14.17
C THR A 387 28.56 17.28 13.64
N ILE A 388 27.25 17.24 13.83
CA ILE A 388 26.41 16.18 13.27
C ILE A 388 26.07 16.56 11.82
N PRO A 389 26.40 15.72 10.82
CA PRO A 389 26.05 15.98 9.44
C PRO A 389 24.50 15.91 9.27
N VAL A 390 23.94 16.95 8.68
CA VAL A 390 22.52 17.05 8.34
C VAL A 390 22.42 17.71 6.98
N ASP A 391 21.67 17.11 6.06
CA ASP A 391 21.46 17.68 4.73
C ASP A 391 20.12 18.42 4.64
N ASN A 392 19.09 17.88 5.29
CA ASN A 392 17.73 18.39 5.20
C ASN A 392 17.08 18.57 6.56
N ILE A 393 16.25 19.62 6.70
CA ILE A 393 15.34 19.79 7.81
C ILE A 393 13.91 19.90 7.29
N VAL A 394 12.96 19.21 7.95
CA VAL A 394 11.59 19.11 7.50
C VAL A 394 10.67 19.91 8.40
N GLN A 395 9.96 20.88 7.84
CA GLN A 395 8.80 21.49 8.48
C GLN A 395 7.59 20.59 8.23
N ASP A 396 7.20 19.88 9.27
CA ASP A 396 6.05 19.00 9.23
C ASP A 396 4.72 19.80 9.37
N TRP A 397 3.62 19.10 9.48
CA TRP A 397 2.27 19.64 9.48
C TRP A 397 2.02 20.70 10.58
N GLN A 398 0.86 21.40 10.47
CA GLN A 398 0.36 22.40 11.40
C GLN A 398 1.30 23.63 11.58
N TYR A 399 1.98 24.06 10.51
CA TYR A 399 2.65 25.37 10.49
C TYR A 399 1.66 26.54 10.25
N TRP A 400 0.42 26.23 9.86
CA TRP A 400 -0.71 27.14 9.66
C TRP A 400 -1.43 27.45 10.98
N LYS A 401 -2.35 28.43 10.99
CA LYS A 401 -3.26 28.72 12.12
C LYS A 401 -4.19 27.51 12.33
N ASP A 402 -4.58 27.24 13.57
CA ASP A 402 -5.25 25.99 13.98
C ASP A 402 -6.46 25.58 13.12
N ASP A 403 -7.25 26.56 12.62
CA ASP A 403 -8.42 26.32 11.79
C ASP A 403 -8.18 26.51 10.27
N GLN A 404 -6.90 26.57 9.82
CA GLN A 404 -6.51 26.94 8.47
C GLN A 404 -5.74 25.84 7.72
N TRP A 405 -6.05 24.58 7.99
CA TRP A 405 -5.42 23.49 7.22
C TRP A 405 -5.78 23.58 5.73
N GLY A 406 -4.79 23.64 4.88
CA GLY A 406 -4.93 23.82 3.43
C GLY A 406 -4.81 25.28 2.96
N SER A 407 -4.61 26.26 3.86
CA SER A 407 -4.28 27.63 3.47
C SER A 407 -2.88 27.74 2.82
N HIS A 408 -1.98 26.79 3.12
CA HIS A 408 -0.56 26.82 2.75
C HIS A 408 0.16 28.10 3.25
N GLU A 409 -0.26 28.64 4.37
CA GLU A 409 0.31 29.85 4.96
C GLU A 409 0.91 29.55 6.33
N PHE A 410 2.05 30.18 6.63
CA PHE A 410 2.63 30.12 7.97
C PHE A 410 1.83 30.97 8.95
N ASP A 411 1.64 30.47 10.16
CA ASP A 411 1.11 31.25 11.29
C ASP A 411 2.14 32.30 11.70
N GLU A 412 1.82 33.57 11.48
CA GLU A 412 2.71 34.73 11.71
C GLU A 412 3.20 34.84 13.16
N THR A 413 2.43 34.30 14.12
CA THR A 413 2.82 34.35 15.55
C THR A 413 3.92 33.35 15.88
N ARG A 414 3.95 32.22 15.18
CA ARG A 414 4.89 31.13 15.37
C ARG A 414 6.06 31.18 14.37
N TYR A 415 5.81 31.74 13.21
CA TYR A 415 6.76 31.89 12.10
C TYR A 415 6.72 33.36 11.60
N PRO A 416 7.29 34.30 12.39
CA PRO A 416 7.16 35.72 12.10
C PRO A 416 7.89 36.18 10.83
N ASP A 417 8.91 35.43 10.40
CA ASP A 417 9.68 35.74 9.20
C ASP A 417 10.13 34.45 8.50
N PRO A 418 9.21 33.80 7.75
CA PRO A 418 9.52 32.54 7.06
C PRO A 418 10.62 32.69 6.00
N GLU A 419 10.77 33.85 5.38
CA GLU A 419 11.82 34.08 4.38
C GLU A 419 13.21 34.04 5.05
N LYS A 420 13.35 34.73 6.17
CA LYS A 420 14.58 34.68 6.99
C LYS A 420 14.85 33.27 7.50
N MET A 421 13.82 32.53 7.91
CA MET A 421 13.96 31.13 8.34
C MET A 421 14.61 30.27 7.25
N LEU A 422 14.15 30.42 6.00
CA LEU A 422 14.71 29.72 4.84
C LEU A 422 16.15 30.14 4.58
N ASP A 423 16.44 31.45 4.64
CA ASP A 423 17.80 31.97 4.46
C ASP A 423 18.77 31.47 5.56
N ASP A 424 18.32 31.41 6.81
CA ASP A 424 19.11 30.88 7.93
C ASP A 424 19.41 29.37 7.74
N VAL A 425 18.43 28.58 7.27
CA VAL A 425 18.63 27.15 6.95
C VAL A 425 19.68 27.01 5.84
N HIS A 426 19.56 27.76 4.75
CA HIS A 426 20.51 27.72 3.64
C HIS A 426 21.91 28.23 4.03
N ALA A 427 22.01 29.28 4.86
CA ALA A 427 23.26 29.76 5.35
C ALA A 427 24.02 28.70 6.20
N MET A 428 23.31 27.80 6.85
CA MET A 428 23.86 26.63 7.52
C MET A 428 24.10 25.43 6.62
N HIS A 429 24.03 25.60 5.30
CA HIS A 429 24.13 24.50 4.29
C HIS A 429 23.11 23.38 4.49
N GLY A 430 21.91 23.70 4.98
CA GLY A 430 20.77 22.83 5.05
C GLY A 430 19.84 23.01 3.84
N ARG A 431 19.01 22.01 3.56
CA ARG A 431 17.87 22.08 2.65
C ARG A 431 16.59 22.08 3.46
N PHE A 432 15.56 22.71 2.93
CA PHE A 432 14.29 22.86 3.62
C PHE A 432 13.17 22.16 2.85
N MET A 433 12.54 21.18 3.46
CA MET A 433 11.34 20.54 2.96
C MET A 433 10.12 20.93 3.79
N ILE A 434 8.97 21.15 3.15
CA ILE A 434 7.71 21.42 3.83
C ILE A 434 6.69 20.34 3.54
N SER A 435 5.94 19.94 4.57
CA SER A 435 4.83 18.99 4.45
C SER A 435 3.61 19.67 3.82
N VAL A 436 3.11 19.13 2.74
CA VAL A 436 1.91 19.60 2.07
C VAL A 436 0.91 18.45 1.92
N TRP A 437 -0.27 18.60 2.51
CA TRP A 437 -1.33 17.62 2.44
C TRP A 437 -2.39 18.04 1.40
N PRO A 438 -3.01 17.10 0.68
CA PRO A 438 -4.10 17.39 -0.25
C PRO A 438 -5.44 17.60 0.46
N LYS A 439 -5.40 17.97 1.72
CA LYS A 439 -6.51 18.13 2.66
C LYS A 439 -6.78 19.61 2.93
N PHE A 440 -8.05 19.97 3.04
CA PHE A 440 -8.49 21.33 3.26
C PHE A 440 -9.59 21.39 4.29
N TYR A 441 -9.52 22.36 5.19
CA TYR A 441 -10.68 22.74 5.97
C TYR A 441 -11.62 23.60 5.13
N VAL A 442 -12.92 23.36 5.29
CA VAL A 442 -13.95 23.98 4.42
C VAL A 442 -14.05 25.51 4.54
N ASN A 443 -13.50 26.10 5.58
CA ASN A 443 -13.44 27.55 5.81
C ASN A 443 -12.23 28.24 5.14
N THR A 444 -11.31 27.49 4.54
CA THR A 444 -10.14 28.09 3.87
C THR A 444 -10.48 28.65 2.48
N ASP A 445 -9.82 29.73 2.09
CA ASP A 445 -10.02 30.33 0.76
C ASP A 445 -9.67 29.35 -0.36
N HIS A 446 -8.60 28.57 -0.20
CA HIS A 446 -8.20 27.53 -1.17
C HIS A 446 -9.28 26.46 -1.36
N TYR A 447 -9.93 26.02 -0.26
CA TYR A 447 -11.07 25.11 -0.40
C TYR A 447 -12.21 25.73 -1.17
N GLN A 448 -12.58 26.99 -0.87
CA GLN A 448 -13.68 27.67 -1.52
C GLN A 448 -13.42 27.86 -3.02
N GLU A 449 -12.18 28.15 -3.39
CA GLU A 449 -11.75 28.24 -4.81
C GLU A 449 -11.91 26.89 -5.52
N LEU A 450 -11.40 25.80 -4.92
CA LEU A 450 -11.52 24.42 -5.44
C LEU A 450 -12.99 24.00 -5.54
N LYS A 451 -13.79 24.28 -4.53
CA LYS A 451 -15.23 23.96 -4.49
C LYS A 451 -15.99 24.68 -5.58
N LYS A 452 -15.75 25.97 -5.76
CA LYS A 452 -16.38 26.80 -6.82
C LYS A 452 -16.07 26.25 -8.21
N ALA A 453 -14.88 25.70 -8.41
CA ALA A 453 -14.45 25.09 -9.66
C ALA A 453 -14.90 23.62 -9.84
N GLY A 454 -15.51 23.01 -8.82
CA GLY A 454 -15.94 21.61 -8.86
C GLY A 454 -14.82 20.59 -8.68
N TYR A 455 -13.73 20.96 -8.02
CA TYR A 455 -12.53 20.15 -7.85
C TYR A 455 -12.32 19.65 -6.40
N VAL A 456 -13.39 19.45 -5.63
CA VAL A 456 -13.34 18.87 -4.29
C VAL A 456 -14.01 17.50 -4.27
N TYR A 457 -13.62 16.68 -3.31
CA TYR A 457 -14.29 15.41 -3.04
C TYR A 457 -15.66 15.66 -2.41
N PRO A 458 -16.77 15.43 -3.15
CA PRO A 458 -18.09 15.92 -2.74
C PRO A 458 -18.70 15.17 -1.54
N LEU A 459 -18.29 13.90 -1.33
CA LEU A 459 -18.87 13.07 -0.27
C LEU A 459 -18.42 13.50 1.11
N ALA A 460 -17.22 14.05 1.27
CA ALA A 460 -16.73 14.53 2.55
C ALA A 460 -17.65 15.59 3.17
N GLU A 461 -18.12 16.54 2.36
CA GLU A 461 -19.07 17.58 2.82
C GLU A 461 -20.48 17.01 3.03
N LYS A 462 -20.95 16.14 2.09
CA LYS A 462 -22.25 15.47 2.19
C LYS A 462 -22.37 14.66 3.49
N ASP A 463 -21.31 13.95 3.85
CA ASP A 463 -21.26 13.08 5.04
C ASP A 463 -20.82 13.84 6.30
N SER A 464 -20.55 15.14 6.18
CA SER A 464 -20.08 16.00 7.28
C SER A 464 -18.82 15.44 7.95
N LEU A 465 -17.86 14.99 7.16
CA LEU A 465 -16.61 14.43 7.66
C LEU A 465 -15.84 15.47 8.47
N LYS A 466 -15.47 15.08 9.67
CA LYS A 466 -14.61 15.85 10.56
C LYS A 466 -13.35 15.09 10.86
N ASP A 467 -12.26 15.80 10.95
CA ASP A 467 -11.01 15.23 11.42
C ASP A 467 -10.99 15.05 12.95
N TRP A 468 -9.88 14.54 13.45
CA TRP A 468 -9.67 14.31 14.89
C TRP A 468 -9.61 15.62 15.74
N LEU A 469 -9.45 16.79 15.09
CA LEU A 469 -9.50 18.10 15.72
C LEU A 469 -10.94 18.69 15.72
N GLY A 470 -11.89 17.99 15.06
CA GLY A 470 -13.29 18.36 15.00
C GLY A 470 -13.68 19.33 13.88
N HIS A 471 -12.74 19.65 12.98
CA HIS A 471 -12.98 20.54 11.85
C HIS A 471 -13.54 19.78 10.65
N MET A 472 -14.49 20.42 9.95
CA MET A 472 -15.01 19.92 8.66
C MET A 472 -13.89 19.95 7.61
N GLU A 473 -13.70 18.83 6.92
CA GLU A 473 -12.62 18.65 5.98
C GLU A 473 -13.07 18.07 4.63
N SER A 474 -12.25 18.25 3.62
CA SER A 474 -12.35 17.59 2.33
C SER A 474 -10.97 17.52 1.66
N PHE A 475 -10.94 16.88 0.49
CA PHE A 475 -9.74 16.72 -0.35
C PHE A 475 -10.02 17.32 -1.73
N TYR A 476 -8.98 17.77 -2.44
CA TYR A 476 -9.17 18.13 -3.85
C TYR A 476 -9.28 16.86 -4.71
N ASP A 477 -9.92 17.00 -5.88
CA ASP A 477 -10.00 15.94 -6.88
C ASP A 477 -8.67 15.79 -7.63
N ALA A 478 -7.81 14.88 -7.13
CA ALA A 478 -6.52 14.58 -7.75
C ALA A 478 -6.64 13.86 -9.11
N TYR A 479 -7.78 13.30 -9.45
CA TYR A 479 -8.02 12.66 -10.74
C TYR A 479 -8.35 13.70 -11.83
N SER A 480 -8.85 14.85 -11.46
CA SER A 480 -9.09 15.96 -12.37
C SER A 480 -7.78 16.69 -12.73
N GLU A 481 -7.54 16.90 -14.02
CA GLU A 481 -6.41 17.72 -14.48
C GLU A 481 -6.54 19.17 -13.99
N GLY A 482 -7.77 19.71 -13.97
CA GLY A 482 -8.06 21.05 -13.44
C GLY A 482 -7.79 21.15 -11.95
N GLY A 483 -8.20 20.12 -11.17
CA GLY A 483 -7.93 20.03 -9.74
C GLY A 483 -6.43 20.03 -9.44
N ARG A 484 -5.63 19.20 -10.14
CA ARG A 484 -4.16 19.17 -9.97
C ARG A 484 -3.50 20.50 -10.31
N LYS A 485 -3.93 21.17 -11.41
CA LYS A 485 -3.40 22.49 -11.79
C LYS A 485 -3.74 23.56 -10.77
N MET A 486 -4.95 23.56 -10.22
CA MET A 486 -5.38 24.52 -9.21
C MET A 486 -4.64 24.28 -7.90
N PHE A 487 -4.52 23.04 -7.44
CA PHE A 487 -3.75 22.70 -6.24
C PHE A 487 -2.29 23.14 -6.38
N TRP A 488 -1.64 22.87 -7.51
CA TRP A 488 -0.28 23.33 -7.75
C TRP A 488 -0.17 24.86 -7.74
N LYS A 489 -1.11 25.57 -8.41
CA LYS A 489 -1.15 27.03 -8.38
C LYS A 489 -1.21 27.58 -6.96
N GLN A 490 -2.09 27.03 -6.13
CA GLN A 490 -2.24 27.44 -4.73
C GLN A 490 -0.95 27.26 -3.94
N MET A 491 -0.28 26.12 -4.10
CA MET A 491 1.03 25.87 -3.47
C MET A 491 2.13 26.79 -3.98
N ASP A 492 2.19 27.00 -5.31
CA ASP A 492 3.21 27.87 -5.90
C ASP A 492 3.07 29.31 -5.40
N GLU A 493 1.86 29.86 -5.42
CA GLU A 493 1.56 31.22 -5.00
C GLU A 493 1.74 31.45 -3.50
N SER A 494 1.43 30.46 -2.66
CA SER A 494 1.47 30.59 -1.20
C SER A 494 2.80 30.19 -0.57
N LEU A 495 3.58 29.30 -1.19
CA LEU A 495 4.83 28.77 -0.67
C LEU A 495 6.03 29.03 -1.59
N TYR A 496 6.01 28.48 -2.81
CA TYR A 496 7.19 28.49 -3.68
C TYR A 496 7.55 29.88 -4.20
N SER A 497 6.65 30.51 -4.95
CA SER A 497 6.89 31.83 -5.54
C SER A 497 6.92 32.92 -4.47
N LYS A 498 6.08 32.79 -3.43
CA LYS A 498 6.02 33.76 -2.32
C LYS A 498 7.40 33.94 -1.63
N TYR A 499 8.13 32.85 -1.44
CA TYR A 499 9.45 32.84 -0.77
C TYR A 499 10.63 32.70 -1.76
N GLY A 500 10.47 33.19 -2.99
CA GLY A 500 11.57 33.23 -3.96
C GLY A 500 12.11 31.85 -4.37
N ARG A 501 11.26 30.79 -4.28
CA ARG A 501 11.62 29.39 -4.57
C ARG A 501 12.74 28.84 -3.67
N LYS A 502 12.78 29.28 -2.42
CA LYS A 502 13.76 28.84 -1.43
C LYS A 502 13.33 27.54 -0.72
N ILE A 503 12.14 27.02 -0.96
CA ILE A 503 11.73 25.68 -0.52
C ILE A 503 12.31 24.67 -1.51
N ASP A 504 13.11 23.70 -1.02
CA ASP A 504 13.93 22.78 -1.81
C ASP A 504 13.20 21.54 -2.34
#